data_fbb10b950284788a55b39d2de4ec730c
#
_entry.id   fbb10b950284788a55b39d2de4ec730c
#
_cell.length_a   1.000
_cell.length_b   1.000
_cell.length_c   1.000
_cell.angle_alpha   90.00
_cell.angle_beta   90.00
_cell.angle_gamma   90.00
#
_symmetry.space_group_name_H-M   'P 1'
#
loop_
_entity.id
_entity.type
_entity.pdbx_description
1 polymer ?
#
loop_
_entity_poly.entity_id
_entity_poly.type
_entity_poly.pdbx_seq_one_letter_code
_entity_poly.pdbx_strand_id
1 'polypeptide(L)'
;MRVFLILQRQLEDLFHKDKVTKTSIQRMGQKQWIPLFEVIDTDGSTITCSLRLQSSSSVRSWANLTLLVEWLREKFGVERCDLLLSDRTQPLTERTDL
;
A
#
# COMPACT_ATOMS: atom_id res chain seq x y z
N MET A 1 5.90 -12.28 5.15
CA MET A 1 5.88 -11.62 3.84
C MET A 1 6.48 -10.22 3.97
N ARG A 2 7.34 -9.86 3.05
CA ARG A 2 7.97 -8.53 3.07
C ARG A 2 7.07 -7.53 2.37
N VAL A 3 6.95 -6.34 2.95
CA VAL A 3 6.23 -5.22 2.34
C VAL A 3 7.25 -4.15 1.96
N PHE A 4 7.25 -3.75 0.69
CA PHE A 4 8.13 -2.71 0.19
C PHE A 4 7.44 -1.36 0.28
N LEU A 5 8.14 -0.37 0.82
CA LEU A 5 7.61 0.99 0.95
C LEU A 5 8.04 1.84 -0.23
N ILE A 6 7.07 2.40 -0.92
CA ILE A 6 7.28 3.23 -2.11
C ILE A 6 6.61 4.60 -1.92
N LEU A 7 7.00 5.55 -2.76
CA LEU A 7 6.36 6.87 -2.76
C LEU A 7 5.03 6.82 -3.49
N GLN A 8 4.13 7.74 -3.14
CA GLN A 8 2.82 7.84 -3.76
C GLN A 8 2.93 8.00 -5.29
N ARG A 9 3.88 8.80 -5.77
CA ARG A 9 4.08 8.99 -7.22
C ARG A 9 4.46 7.69 -7.94
N GLN A 10 5.23 6.81 -7.27
CA GLN A 10 5.57 5.51 -7.83
C GLN A 10 4.35 4.61 -7.89
N LEU A 11 3.50 4.66 -6.86
CA LEU A 11 2.25 3.92 -6.84
C LEU A 11 1.30 4.43 -7.94
N GLU A 12 1.19 5.74 -8.11
CA GLU A 12 0.37 6.33 -9.17
C GLU A 12 0.82 5.82 -10.55
N ASP A 13 2.13 5.74 -10.78
CA ASP A 13 2.70 5.23 -12.02
C ASP A 13 2.36 3.75 -12.22
N LEU A 14 2.42 2.95 -11.15
CA LEU A 14 2.07 1.53 -11.22
C LEU A 14 0.58 1.33 -11.55
N PHE A 15 -0.31 2.13 -10.98
CA PHE A 15 -1.73 2.10 -11.36
C PHE A 15 -1.93 2.51 -12.81
N HIS A 16 -1.19 3.51 -13.24
CA HIS A 16 -1.28 4.02 -14.63
C HIS A 16 -0.85 2.97 -15.64
N LYS A 17 0.14 2.16 -15.28
CA LYS A 17 0.65 1.08 -16.13
C LYS A 17 -0.10 -0.24 -15.95
N ASP A 18 -1.18 -0.23 -15.17
CA ASP A 18 -2.00 -1.40 -14.89
C ASP A 18 -1.22 -2.55 -14.23
N LYS A 19 -0.29 -2.20 -13.35
CA LYS A 19 0.59 -3.15 -12.66
C LYS A 19 0.10 -3.53 -11.27
N VAL A 20 -0.92 -2.85 -10.75
CA VAL A 20 -1.50 -3.17 -9.44
C VAL A 20 -2.59 -4.22 -9.64
N THR A 21 -2.42 -5.40 -9.06
CA THR A 21 -3.31 -6.54 -9.28
C THR A 21 -4.31 -6.74 -8.15
N LYS A 22 -4.00 -6.25 -6.96
CA LYS A 22 -4.87 -6.40 -5.80
C LYS A 22 -4.59 -5.32 -4.79
N THR A 23 -5.65 -4.84 -4.13
CA THR A 23 -5.56 -3.87 -3.04
C THR A 23 -6.18 -4.47 -1.79
N SER A 24 -5.53 -4.26 -0.65
CA SER A 24 -6.07 -4.64 0.65
C SER A 24 -5.70 -3.57 1.68
N ILE A 25 -6.32 -3.65 2.85
CA ILE A 25 -6.02 -2.76 3.98
C ILE A 25 -5.64 -3.64 5.15
N GLN A 26 -4.49 -3.36 5.74
CA GLN A 26 -3.96 -4.10 6.88
C GLN A 26 -4.07 -3.28 8.15
N ARG A 27 -4.70 -3.85 9.19
CA ARG A 27 -4.65 -3.27 10.52
C ARG A 27 -3.27 -3.55 11.11
N MET A 28 -2.58 -2.50 11.54
CA MET A 28 -1.25 -2.60 12.15
C MET A 28 -1.33 -2.45 13.67
N GLY A 29 -2.43 -1.95 14.17
CA GLY A 29 -2.68 -1.71 15.57
C GLY A 29 -3.89 -0.81 15.73
N GLN A 30 -4.20 -0.42 16.96
CA GLN A 30 -5.31 0.49 17.22
C GLN A 30 -5.06 1.82 16.52
N LYS A 31 -6.05 2.29 15.74
CA LYS A 31 -5.96 3.53 14.97
C LYS A 31 -4.75 3.59 14.04
N GLN A 32 -4.37 2.43 13.48
CA GLN A 32 -3.25 2.37 12.56
C GLN A 32 -3.56 1.39 11.44
N TRP A 33 -3.89 1.92 10.28
CA TRP A 33 -4.25 1.17 9.07
C TRP A 33 -3.32 1.55 7.94
N ILE A 34 -2.87 0.56 7.18
CA ILE A 34 -2.06 0.82 5.98
C ILE A 34 -2.69 0.14 4.77
N PRO A 35 -2.60 0.75 3.59
CA PRO A 35 -2.99 0.07 2.35
C PRO A 35 -1.88 -0.87 1.91
N LEU A 36 -2.26 -2.00 1.33
CA LEU A 36 -1.33 -2.94 0.72
C LEU A 36 -1.71 -3.13 -0.74
N PHE A 37 -0.71 -3.11 -1.61
CA PHE A 37 -0.90 -3.26 -3.05
C PHE A 37 -0.03 -4.40 -3.55
N GLU A 38 -0.66 -5.41 -4.17
CA GLU A 38 0.08 -6.43 -4.90
C GLU A 38 0.38 -5.87 -6.29
N VAL A 39 1.65 -5.81 -6.63
CA VAL A 39 2.09 -5.23 -7.89
C VAL A 39 3.02 -6.19 -8.62
N ILE A 40 3.09 -6.03 -9.94
CA ILE A 40 4.01 -6.79 -10.79
C ILE A 40 5.35 -6.06 -10.81
N ASP A 41 6.38 -6.72 -10.32
CA ASP A 41 7.73 -6.18 -10.28
C ASP A 41 8.37 -6.17 -11.68
N THR A 42 9.51 -5.55 -11.80
CA THR A 42 10.25 -5.44 -13.06
C THR A 42 10.66 -6.79 -13.63
N ASP A 43 10.85 -7.81 -12.77
CA ASP A 43 11.18 -9.18 -13.19
C ASP A 43 9.95 -10.05 -13.45
N GLY A 44 8.74 -9.49 -13.34
CA GLY A 44 7.49 -10.21 -13.56
C GLY A 44 6.93 -10.89 -12.33
N SER A 45 7.64 -10.89 -11.22
CA SER A 45 7.13 -11.46 -9.97
C SER A 45 6.10 -10.54 -9.32
N THR A 46 5.29 -11.08 -8.40
CA THR A 46 4.34 -10.29 -7.63
C THR A 46 4.95 -9.95 -6.27
N ILE A 47 4.93 -8.68 -5.93
CA ILE A 47 5.39 -8.19 -4.63
C ILE A 47 4.29 -7.39 -3.96
N THR A 48 4.40 -7.20 -2.65
CA THR A 48 3.47 -6.38 -1.87
C THR A 48 4.12 -5.07 -1.52
N CYS A 49 3.44 -3.97 -1.80
CA CYS A 49 3.91 -2.62 -1.53
C CYS A 49 2.94 -1.88 -0.61
N SER A 50 3.46 -0.92 0.13
CA SER A 50 2.67 0.09 0.81
C SER A 50 3.36 1.44 0.62
N LEU A 51 2.85 2.48 1.27
CA LEU A 51 3.35 3.82 1.07
C LEU A 51 4.26 4.25 2.21
N ARG A 52 5.34 4.95 1.87
CA ARG A 52 6.14 5.66 2.86
C ARG A 52 5.80 7.14 2.86
N LEU A 53 6.12 7.82 3.96
CA LEU A 53 6.02 9.26 4.03
C LEU A 53 7.08 9.88 3.10
N GLN A 54 6.78 11.04 2.52
CA GLN A 54 7.74 11.73 1.66
C GLN A 54 8.97 12.18 2.42
N SER A 55 8.79 12.59 3.68
CA SER A 55 9.87 13.17 4.49
C SER A 55 10.68 12.14 5.25
N SER A 56 10.30 10.86 5.23
CA SER A 56 11.00 9.82 5.98
C SER A 56 10.75 8.45 5.37
N SER A 57 11.50 7.43 5.82
CA SER A 57 11.30 6.04 5.39
C SER A 57 10.22 5.32 6.19
N SER A 58 9.49 6.02 7.07
CA SER A 58 8.40 5.42 7.84
C SER A 58 7.18 5.15 6.97
N VAL A 59 6.42 4.10 7.32
CA VAL A 59 5.19 3.77 6.60
C VAL A 59 4.14 4.85 6.83
N ARG A 60 3.42 5.19 5.75
CA ARG A 60 2.27 6.09 5.85
C ARG A 60 1.06 5.29 6.34
N SER A 61 0.46 5.72 7.44
CA SER A 61 -0.70 5.06 8.02
C SER A 61 -1.84 6.04 8.22
N TRP A 62 -3.04 5.49 8.36
CA TRP A 62 -4.26 6.25 8.63
C TRP A 62 -4.82 5.82 9.98
N ALA A 63 -5.18 6.80 10.80
CA ALA A 63 -5.86 6.53 12.07
C ALA A 63 -7.34 6.19 11.84
N ASN A 64 -7.93 6.71 10.77
CA ASN A 64 -9.34 6.56 10.46
C ASN A 64 -9.50 5.70 9.20
N LEU A 65 -10.09 4.51 9.37
CA LEU A 65 -10.29 3.58 8.26
C LEU A 65 -11.16 4.16 7.15
N THR A 66 -12.20 4.90 7.51
CA THR A 66 -13.09 5.50 6.52
C THR A 66 -12.34 6.46 5.60
N LEU A 67 -11.45 7.26 6.16
CA LEU A 67 -10.64 8.19 5.36
C LEU A 67 -9.72 7.45 4.40
N LEU A 68 -9.14 6.33 4.82
CA LEU A 68 -8.30 5.52 3.95
C LEU A 68 -9.13 4.92 2.80
N VAL A 69 -10.30 4.37 3.10
CA VAL A 69 -11.19 3.80 2.09
C VAL A 69 -11.58 4.86 1.06
N GLU A 70 -11.97 6.04 1.52
CA GLU A 70 -12.35 7.14 0.62
C GLU A 70 -11.17 7.61 -0.23
N TRP A 71 -9.97 7.68 0.36
CA TRP A 71 -8.76 8.05 -0.37
C TRP A 71 -8.44 7.06 -1.48
N LEU A 72 -8.53 5.76 -1.20
CA LEU A 72 -8.30 4.72 -2.20
C LEU A 72 -9.31 4.81 -3.34
N ARG A 73 -10.57 5.05 -3.01
CA ARG A 73 -11.64 5.16 -3.99
C ARG A 73 -11.46 6.40 -4.89
N GLU A 74 -11.20 7.54 -4.27
CA GLU A 74 -11.12 8.81 -5.00
C GLU A 74 -9.81 8.95 -5.78
N LYS A 75 -8.69 8.52 -5.19
CA LYS A 75 -7.37 8.72 -5.80
C LYS A 75 -7.07 7.70 -6.89
N PHE A 76 -7.45 6.44 -6.67
CA PHE A 76 -7.06 5.34 -7.56
C PHE A 76 -8.24 4.60 -8.18
N GLY A 77 -9.46 4.96 -7.85
CA GLY A 77 -10.64 4.28 -8.37
C GLY A 77 -10.79 2.84 -7.88
N VAL A 78 -10.26 2.54 -6.69
CA VAL A 78 -10.36 1.19 -6.12
C VAL A 78 -11.83 0.89 -5.81
N GLU A 79 -12.37 -0.18 -6.40
CA GLU A 79 -13.76 -0.58 -6.22
C GLU A 79 -13.94 -1.70 -5.22
N ARG A 80 -12.89 -2.47 -4.96
CA ARG A 80 -12.94 -3.55 -3.98
C ARG A 80 -11.56 -3.77 -3.38
N CYS A 81 -11.55 -4.09 -2.09
CA CYS A 81 -10.33 -4.42 -1.38
C CYS A 81 -10.65 -5.33 -0.21
N ASP A 82 -9.68 -6.16 0.18
CA ASP A 82 -9.80 -6.99 1.37
C ASP A 82 -9.44 -6.16 2.60
N LEU A 83 -10.07 -6.49 3.72
CA LEU A 83 -9.78 -5.86 5.00
C LEU A 83 -9.20 -6.91 5.95
N LEU A 84 -7.94 -6.74 6.34
CA LEU A 84 -7.21 -7.65 7.19
C LEU A 84 -7.18 -7.08 8.61
N LEU A 85 -7.90 -7.73 9.53
CA LEU A 85 -8.16 -7.20 10.87
C LEU A 85 -7.16 -7.67 11.94
N SER A 86 -6.39 -8.72 11.66
CA SER A 86 -5.36 -9.18 12.59
C SER A 86 -4.20 -8.20 12.61
N ASP A 87 -3.81 -7.75 13.81
CA ASP A 87 -2.61 -6.92 13.95
C ASP A 87 -1.40 -7.72 13.52
N ARG A 88 -0.66 -7.22 12.54
CA ARG A 88 0.52 -7.91 12.03
C ARG A 88 1.71 -6.98 12.00
N THR A 89 2.84 -7.52 12.43
CA THR A 89 4.14 -6.92 12.22
C THR A 89 4.76 -7.62 11.01
N GLN A 90 5.06 -6.85 9.97
CA GLN A 90 5.71 -7.37 8.77
C GLN A 90 6.98 -6.57 8.51
N PRO A 91 8.03 -7.18 7.96
CA PRO A 91 9.19 -6.41 7.55
C PRO A 91 8.79 -5.36 6.51
N LEU A 92 9.12 -4.10 6.80
CA LEU A 92 8.87 -2.98 5.92
C LEU A 92 10.20 -2.52 5.35
N THR A 93 10.36 -2.54 4.04
CA THR A 93 11.63 -2.21 3.38
C THR A 93 11.39 -1.13 2.34
N GLU A 94 12.10 -0.01 2.47
CA GLU A 94 12.04 1.06 1.47
C GLU A 94 12.56 0.58 0.12
N ARG A 95 11.91 1.02 -0.95
CA ARG A 95 12.29 0.67 -2.31
C ARG A 95 12.05 1.85 -3.25
N THR A 96 13.03 2.17 -4.07
CA THR A 96 13.01 3.34 -4.93
C THR A 96 13.06 3.02 -6.42
N ASP A 97 13.20 1.76 -6.79
CA ASP A 97 13.42 1.32 -8.19
C ASP A 97 12.16 0.81 -8.90
N LEU A 98 11.01 1.06 -8.32
CA LEU A 98 9.73 0.67 -8.94
C LEU A 98 9.15 1.74 -9.83
#